data_4166fdf84ee1dfcd884d209f4687f4f5
#
_entry.id   4166fdf84ee1dfcd884d209f4687f4f5
#
_cell.length_a   1.000
_cell.length_b   1.000
_cell.length_c   1.000
_cell.angle_alpha   90.00
_cell.angle_beta   90.00
_cell.angle_gamma   90.00
#
_symmetry.space_group_name_H-M   'P 1'
#
loop_
_entity.id
_entity.type
_entity.pdbx_description
1 polymer ?
#
loop_
_entity_poly.entity_id
_entity_poly.type
_entity_poly.pdbx_seq_one_letter_code
_entity_poly.pdbx_strand_id
1 'polypeptide(L)'
;THLPVANYYRQSTIAQLGNQSTAIQTIDMADYLKRLGWASENIIMIDMDAGISGTKKIDERPGMSELFRLITTGKVGAVSAVEEDRLFRDVSQIQVNIFIEACRENKVLVITPSMVYNFHHEQMGSFHARQFRFKSEMAAEYITAYVRGRLQRAKRRGLMDGRWAGPPMPPGYMADMRKTLPSGAPNPDWRKFVIFEPYAEVARAYWRLFLEHGGQIRPTLRHIWEHGPYFPDPVS
;
A
#
# COMPACT_ATOMS: atom_id res chain seq x y z
N THR A 1 30.25 23.97 4.22
CA THR A 1 29.13 23.54 5.04
C THR A 1 28.19 22.78 4.13
N HIS A 2 28.08 21.47 4.31
CA HIS A 2 27.15 20.68 3.53
C HIS A 2 25.74 20.96 4.06
N LEU A 3 24.82 21.28 3.15
CA LEU A 3 23.39 21.39 3.50
C LEU A 3 22.87 20.03 4.04
N PRO A 4 21.89 20.02 4.93
CA PRO A 4 21.27 18.80 5.41
C PRO A 4 20.73 17.91 4.30
N VAL A 5 20.58 16.61 4.58
CA VAL A 5 19.90 15.64 3.72
C VAL A 5 18.55 15.27 4.33
N ALA A 6 17.48 15.32 3.54
CA ALA A 6 16.17 14.82 3.93
C ALA A 6 16.09 13.32 3.62
N ASN A 7 16.09 12.47 4.66
CA ASN A 7 15.93 11.04 4.52
C ASN A 7 14.44 10.69 4.56
N TYR A 8 13.87 10.43 3.38
CA TYR A 8 12.46 10.12 3.23
C TYR A 8 12.21 8.63 3.40
N TYR A 9 11.32 8.33 4.33
CA TYR A 9 10.94 6.97 4.66
C TYR A 9 9.43 6.76 4.49
N ARG A 10 9.03 5.69 3.79
CA ARG A 10 7.63 5.32 3.59
C ARG A 10 7.45 3.80 3.59
N GLN A 11 6.49 3.35 4.38
CA GLN A 11 5.97 1.97 4.32
C GLN A 11 4.60 1.94 3.66
N SER A 12 4.36 0.93 2.84
CA SER A 12 3.14 0.81 2.06
C SER A 12 1.95 0.16 2.79
N THR A 13 2.13 -0.33 4.04
CA THR A 13 1.04 -1.00 4.78
C THR A 13 1.29 -0.92 6.29
N ILE A 14 0.26 -0.58 7.06
CA ILE A 14 0.26 -0.55 8.55
C ILE A 14 0.72 -1.91 9.13
N ALA A 15 0.41 -3.04 8.47
CA ALA A 15 0.83 -4.38 8.88
C ALA A 15 2.37 -4.59 8.82
N GLN A 16 3.13 -3.71 8.16
CA GLN A 16 4.59 -3.78 8.09
C GLN A 16 5.28 -2.93 9.16
N LEU A 17 4.54 -2.08 9.88
CA LEU A 17 5.07 -1.20 10.92
C LEU A 17 5.66 -1.94 12.14
N GLY A 18 5.39 -3.23 12.29
CA GLY A 18 5.91 -4.08 13.38
C GLY A 18 7.02 -5.06 12.98
N ASN A 19 7.45 -5.08 11.72
CA ASN A 19 8.45 -6.03 11.26
C ASN A 19 9.88 -5.50 11.44
N GLN A 20 10.77 -6.32 12.00
CA GLN A 20 12.21 -6.03 12.20
C GLN A 20 12.92 -5.55 10.91
N SER A 21 12.46 -5.99 9.72
CA SER A 21 13.00 -5.55 8.43
C SER A 21 12.89 -4.05 8.18
N THR A 22 11.94 -3.39 8.83
CA THR A 22 11.67 -1.95 8.73
C THR A 22 12.72 -1.12 9.45
N ALA A 23 12.99 -1.48 10.71
CA ALA A 23 14.00 -0.82 11.53
C ALA A 23 15.40 -0.99 10.89
N ILE A 24 15.68 -2.16 10.33
CA ILE A 24 16.94 -2.46 9.64
C ILE A 24 17.12 -1.54 8.42
N GLN A 25 16.13 -1.42 7.54
CA GLN A 25 16.24 -0.57 6.33
C GLN A 25 16.42 0.93 6.64
N THR A 26 15.78 1.41 7.71
CA THR A 26 15.91 2.83 8.12
C THR A 26 17.28 3.11 8.72
N ILE A 27 17.80 2.20 9.54
CA ILE A 27 19.13 2.28 10.13
C ILE A 27 20.20 2.19 9.02
N ASP A 28 20.06 1.26 8.08
CA ASP A 28 20.97 1.08 6.97
C ASP A 28 21.12 2.33 6.09
N MET A 29 20.00 3.06 5.82
CA MET A 29 20.05 4.28 5.02
C MET A 29 20.70 5.44 5.77
N ALA A 30 20.43 5.62 7.06
CA ALA A 30 21.08 6.63 7.87
C ALA A 30 22.59 6.37 7.98
N ASP A 31 23.00 5.11 8.16
CA ASP A 31 24.41 4.74 8.21
C ASP A 31 25.10 4.86 6.84
N TYR A 32 24.38 4.62 5.76
CA TYR A 32 24.87 4.90 4.41
C TYR A 32 25.15 6.39 4.21
N LEU A 33 24.25 7.28 4.64
CA LEU A 33 24.44 8.73 4.56
C LEU A 33 25.62 9.21 5.41
N LYS A 34 25.81 8.65 6.62
CA LYS A 34 27.00 8.93 7.44
C LYS A 34 28.30 8.56 6.73
N ARG A 35 28.32 7.40 6.07
CA ARG A 35 29.49 6.99 5.25
C ARG A 35 29.75 7.92 4.07
N LEU A 36 28.74 8.59 3.56
CA LEU A 36 28.85 9.62 2.53
C LEU A 36 29.27 11.00 3.09
N GLY A 37 29.39 11.13 4.42
CA GLY A 37 29.93 12.33 5.07
C GLY A 37 28.88 13.23 5.76
N TRP A 38 27.60 12.85 5.82
CA TRP A 38 26.63 13.60 6.61
C TRP A 38 26.75 13.27 8.09
N ALA A 39 26.88 14.30 8.94
CA ALA A 39 26.74 14.14 10.38
C ALA A 39 25.30 13.83 10.76
N SER A 40 25.07 13.10 11.87
CA SER A 40 23.73 12.66 12.26
C SER A 40 22.74 13.81 12.44
N GLU A 41 23.19 14.94 12.95
CA GLU A 41 22.40 16.18 13.13
C GLU A 41 21.99 16.85 11.81
N ASN A 42 22.64 16.50 10.71
CA ASN A 42 22.34 16.99 9.37
C ASN A 42 21.48 16.00 8.55
N ILE A 43 20.98 14.93 9.16
CA ILE A 43 20.04 13.99 8.56
C ILE A 43 18.63 14.25 9.11
N ILE A 44 17.78 14.86 8.29
CA ILE A 44 16.38 15.15 8.65
C ILE A 44 15.53 13.95 8.27
N MET A 45 14.94 13.28 9.25
CA MET A 45 14.04 12.14 9.02
C MET A 45 12.63 12.61 8.65
N ILE A 46 12.06 12.04 7.58
CA ILE A 46 10.68 12.27 7.14
C ILE A 46 9.97 10.91 7.04
N ASP A 47 9.09 10.61 7.98
CA ASP A 47 8.38 9.34 8.12
C ASP A 47 6.85 9.47 8.22
N MET A 48 6.32 10.69 8.07
CA MET A 48 4.90 11.02 8.22
C MET A 48 3.98 10.32 7.21
N ASP A 49 4.53 9.73 6.15
CA ASP A 49 3.75 9.00 5.13
C ASP A 49 3.66 7.49 5.42
N ALA A 50 3.89 7.06 6.65
CA ALA A 50 3.75 5.66 7.05
C ALA A 50 2.30 5.17 6.80
N GLY A 51 2.15 4.10 6.01
CA GLY A 51 0.84 3.57 5.62
C GLY A 51 0.17 4.27 4.43
N ILE A 52 0.71 5.38 3.94
CA ILE A 52 0.17 6.11 2.79
C ILE A 52 0.74 5.53 1.49
N SER A 53 -0.11 5.34 0.48
CA SER A 53 0.32 4.82 -0.83
C SER A 53 1.16 5.85 -1.59
N GLY A 54 2.26 5.40 -2.22
CA GLY A 54 3.06 6.23 -3.14
C GLY A 54 2.36 6.62 -4.44
N THR A 55 1.13 6.13 -4.67
CA THR A 55 0.26 6.55 -5.78
C THR A 55 -0.59 7.77 -5.46
N LYS A 56 -0.63 8.18 -4.18
CA LYS A 56 -1.32 9.39 -3.72
C LYS A 56 -0.60 10.65 -4.21
N LYS A 57 -1.36 11.72 -4.40
CA LYS A 57 -0.81 13.02 -4.78
C LYS A 57 0.08 13.59 -3.67
N ILE A 58 0.94 14.54 -4.03
CA ILE A 58 1.88 15.18 -3.10
C ILE A 58 1.12 15.84 -1.94
N ASP A 59 0.03 16.54 -2.20
CA ASP A 59 -0.81 17.24 -1.24
C ASP A 59 -1.58 16.31 -0.28
N GLU A 60 -1.77 15.05 -0.67
CA GLU A 60 -2.38 13.99 0.16
C GLU A 60 -1.33 13.24 1.02
N ARG A 61 -0.07 13.64 0.98
CA ARG A 61 1.07 13.01 1.63
C ARG A 61 1.82 14.03 2.48
N PRO A 62 1.53 14.12 3.80
CA PRO A 62 2.17 15.10 4.69
C PRO A 62 3.69 15.09 4.66
N GLY A 63 4.30 13.89 4.64
CA GLY A 63 5.76 13.74 4.53
C GLY A 63 6.30 14.22 3.20
N MET A 64 5.59 13.97 2.10
CA MET A 64 6.00 14.46 0.78
C MET A 64 5.84 15.99 0.69
N SER A 65 4.77 16.55 1.24
CA SER A 65 4.57 18.00 1.31
C SER A 65 5.69 18.68 2.11
N GLU A 66 6.09 18.12 3.24
CA GLU A 66 7.21 18.62 4.02
C GLU A 66 8.54 18.50 3.24
N LEU A 67 8.76 17.38 2.55
CA LEU A 67 9.93 17.20 1.69
C LEU A 67 10.03 18.31 0.63
N PHE A 68 8.91 18.59 -0.06
CA PHE A 68 8.82 19.68 -1.04
C PHE A 68 9.12 21.04 -0.43
N ARG A 69 8.57 21.30 0.77
CA ARG A 69 8.85 22.55 1.50
C ARG A 69 10.34 22.71 1.81
N LEU A 70 11.02 21.65 2.24
CA LEU A 70 12.47 21.67 2.51
C LEU A 70 13.29 21.92 1.24
N ILE A 71 12.91 21.30 0.10
CA ILE A 71 13.55 21.50 -1.20
C ILE A 71 13.39 22.95 -1.64
N THR A 72 12.16 23.45 -1.72
CA THR A 72 11.84 24.77 -2.30
C THR A 72 12.32 25.93 -1.43
N THR A 73 12.51 25.72 -0.13
CA THR A 73 13.08 26.71 0.77
C THR A 73 14.62 26.64 0.87
N GLY A 74 15.26 25.76 0.12
CA GLY A 74 16.72 25.60 0.10
C GLY A 74 17.32 25.08 1.42
N LYS A 75 16.52 24.41 2.25
CA LYS A 75 16.96 23.90 3.57
C LYS A 75 17.71 22.57 3.48
N VAL A 76 17.65 21.89 2.35
CA VAL A 76 18.33 20.62 2.11
C VAL A 76 19.12 20.67 0.80
N GLY A 77 20.28 20.01 0.81
CA GLY A 77 21.11 19.83 -0.40
C GLY A 77 20.93 18.48 -1.06
N ALA A 78 20.31 17.55 -0.35
CA ALA A 78 19.98 16.23 -0.88
C ALA A 78 18.69 15.68 -0.29
N VAL A 79 18.06 14.78 -1.05
CA VAL A 79 16.98 13.90 -0.64
C VAL A 79 17.48 12.47 -0.71
N SER A 80 17.19 11.64 0.27
CA SER A 80 17.53 10.22 0.21
C SER A 80 16.32 9.34 0.42
N ALA A 81 16.32 8.17 -0.22
CA ALA A 81 15.35 7.10 -0.02
C ALA A 81 16.03 5.76 -0.31
N VAL A 82 15.52 4.67 0.27
CA VAL A 82 16.05 3.31 0.04
C VAL A 82 15.91 2.91 -1.45
N GLU A 83 14.81 3.28 -2.07
CA GLU A 83 14.52 3.04 -3.49
C GLU A 83 13.64 4.18 -4.05
N GLU A 84 13.65 4.37 -5.35
CA GLU A 84 12.86 5.39 -6.05
C GLU A 84 11.36 5.21 -5.84
N ASP A 85 10.89 3.97 -5.70
CA ASP A 85 9.49 3.62 -5.46
C ASP A 85 8.98 4.05 -4.07
N ARG A 86 9.87 4.35 -3.13
CA ARG A 86 9.49 4.96 -1.84
C ARG A 86 9.04 6.39 -2.03
N LEU A 87 9.68 7.11 -2.93
CA LEU A 87 9.29 8.46 -3.27
C LEU A 87 8.00 8.46 -4.11
N PHE A 88 7.99 7.77 -5.24
CA PHE A 88 6.87 7.79 -6.17
C PHE A 88 6.54 6.41 -6.74
N ARG A 89 5.23 6.17 -6.95
CA ARG A 89 4.65 5.10 -7.73
C ARG A 89 3.60 5.70 -8.66
N ASP A 90 4.05 6.51 -9.58
CA ASP A 90 3.19 7.35 -10.43
C ASP A 90 3.32 6.94 -11.90
N VAL A 91 2.35 6.18 -12.40
CA VAL A 91 2.28 5.78 -13.81
C VAL A 91 2.05 6.99 -14.71
N SER A 92 1.37 8.05 -14.21
CA SER A 92 1.11 9.27 -14.97
C SER A 92 2.36 10.14 -15.17
N GLN A 93 3.40 9.91 -14.38
CA GLN A 93 4.65 10.67 -14.34
C GLN A 93 4.50 12.17 -13.97
N ILE A 94 3.29 12.62 -13.64
CA ILE A 94 3.03 14.04 -13.32
C ILE A 94 3.75 14.44 -12.04
N GLN A 95 3.55 13.68 -10.95
CA GLN A 95 4.15 13.96 -9.64
C GLN A 95 5.68 13.81 -9.68
N VAL A 96 6.17 12.82 -10.42
CA VAL A 96 7.60 12.58 -10.64
C VAL A 96 8.25 13.77 -11.35
N ASN A 97 7.62 14.31 -12.40
CA ASN A 97 8.15 15.45 -13.12
C ASN A 97 8.19 16.73 -12.24
N ILE A 98 7.13 16.98 -11.45
CA ILE A 98 7.11 18.09 -10.48
C ILE A 98 8.29 17.98 -9.50
N PHE A 99 8.55 16.79 -8.99
CA PHE A 99 9.67 16.53 -8.08
C PHE A 99 11.03 16.74 -8.75
N ILE A 100 11.22 16.22 -9.95
CA ILE A 100 12.46 16.38 -10.72
C ILE A 100 12.76 17.88 -10.95
N GLU A 101 11.74 18.65 -11.34
CA GLU A 101 11.91 20.10 -11.56
C GLU A 101 12.23 20.84 -10.27
N ALA A 102 11.54 20.56 -9.17
CA ALA A 102 11.84 21.15 -7.87
C ALA A 102 13.29 20.86 -7.44
N CYS A 103 13.76 19.63 -7.60
CA CYS A 103 15.14 19.26 -7.29
C CYS A 103 16.14 19.93 -8.26
N ARG A 104 15.81 20.09 -9.54
CA ARG A 104 16.65 20.73 -10.55
C ARG A 104 16.85 22.22 -10.23
N GLU A 105 15.76 22.94 -10.01
CA GLU A 105 15.76 24.38 -9.73
C GLU A 105 16.51 24.71 -8.44
N ASN A 106 16.36 23.89 -7.42
CA ASN A 106 16.99 24.09 -6.11
C ASN A 106 18.35 23.38 -5.96
N LYS A 107 18.88 22.77 -7.03
CA LYS A 107 20.17 22.06 -7.07
C LYS A 107 20.28 20.94 -6.02
N VAL A 108 19.17 20.27 -5.73
CA VAL A 108 19.09 19.19 -4.76
C VAL A 108 19.41 17.85 -5.42
N LEU A 109 20.32 17.08 -4.82
CA LEU A 109 20.62 15.71 -5.25
C LEU A 109 19.57 14.73 -4.74
N VAL A 110 19.34 13.64 -5.48
CA VAL A 110 18.52 12.51 -4.98
C VAL A 110 19.43 11.30 -4.87
N ILE A 111 19.45 10.69 -3.68
CA ILE A 111 20.39 9.62 -3.31
C ILE A 111 19.61 8.35 -2.99
N THR A 112 19.93 7.28 -3.69
CA THR A 112 19.55 5.92 -3.33
C THR A 112 20.83 5.08 -3.18
N PRO A 113 20.78 3.90 -2.53
CA PRO A 113 21.96 3.03 -2.45
C PRO A 113 22.49 2.60 -3.83
N SER A 114 21.63 2.59 -4.85
CA SER A 114 21.97 2.18 -6.21
C SER A 114 22.47 3.31 -7.10
N MET A 115 22.11 4.57 -6.80
CA MET A 115 22.42 5.71 -7.68
C MET A 115 22.27 7.06 -6.99
N VAL A 116 23.11 8.02 -7.39
CA VAL A 116 22.95 9.44 -7.07
C VAL A 116 22.45 10.16 -8.32
N TYR A 117 21.30 10.79 -8.23
CA TYR A 117 20.70 11.56 -9.30
C TYR A 117 21.02 13.05 -9.12
N ASN A 118 21.60 13.63 -10.16
CA ASN A 118 21.87 15.06 -10.26
C ASN A 118 21.10 15.62 -11.46
N PHE A 119 19.88 16.13 -11.22
CA PHE A 119 19.02 16.63 -12.30
C PHE A 119 19.45 17.97 -12.88
N HIS A 120 20.29 18.72 -12.18
CA HIS A 120 20.81 20.02 -12.62
C HIS A 120 22.17 19.93 -13.32
N HIS A 121 22.76 18.73 -13.44
CA HIS A 121 24.02 18.53 -14.14
C HIS A 121 23.87 18.85 -15.65
N GLU A 122 24.71 19.72 -16.19
CA GLU A 122 24.58 20.24 -17.57
C GLU A 122 24.48 19.13 -18.62
N GLN A 123 25.34 18.12 -18.56
CA GLN A 123 25.38 17.03 -19.55
C GLN A 123 24.56 15.82 -19.17
N MET A 124 24.50 15.47 -17.88
CA MET A 124 23.89 14.23 -17.39
C MET A 124 22.51 14.40 -16.78
N GLY A 125 22.04 15.64 -16.53
CA GLY A 125 20.78 15.90 -15.84
C GLY A 125 19.58 15.27 -16.53
N SER A 126 19.52 15.35 -17.86
CA SER A 126 18.47 14.72 -18.66
C SER A 126 18.51 13.19 -18.62
N PHE A 127 19.69 12.59 -18.56
CA PHE A 127 19.87 11.15 -18.39
C PHE A 127 19.38 10.71 -17.01
N HIS A 128 19.80 11.40 -15.94
CA HIS A 128 19.36 11.11 -14.57
C HIS A 128 17.84 11.24 -14.43
N ALA A 129 17.23 12.25 -15.03
CA ALA A 129 15.79 12.44 -15.03
C ALA A 129 15.05 11.28 -15.73
N ARG A 130 15.56 10.80 -16.88
CA ARG A 130 14.99 9.63 -17.58
C ARG A 130 15.13 8.36 -16.76
N GLN A 131 16.29 8.13 -16.15
CA GLN A 131 16.55 6.96 -15.30
C GLN A 131 15.60 6.94 -14.09
N PHE A 132 15.44 8.06 -13.40
CA PHE A 132 14.55 8.17 -12.25
C PHE A 132 13.09 7.92 -12.62
N ARG A 133 12.61 8.54 -13.73
CA ARG A 133 11.26 8.29 -14.28
C ARG A 133 11.05 6.82 -14.59
N PHE A 134 11.96 6.21 -15.33
CA PHE A 134 11.87 4.81 -15.72
C PHE A 134 11.77 3.87 -14.51
N LYS A 135 12.61 4.05 -13.48
CA LYS A 135 12.56 3.23 -12.27
C LYS A 135 11.27 3.43 -11.48
N SER A 136 10.78 4.66 -11.36
CA SER A 136 9.50 4.98 -10.70
C SER A 136 8.31 4.34 -11.43
N GLU A 137 8.29 4.37 -12.76
CA GLU A 137 7.27 3.77 -13.60
C GLU A 137 7.28 2.24 -13.52
N MET A 138 8.44 1.62 -13.70
CA MET A 138 8.62 0.17 -13.58
C MET A 138 8.13 -0.37 -12.23
N ALA A 139 8.43 0.34 -11.15
CA ALA A 139 7.96 -0.04 -9.83
C ALA A 139 6.43 0.06 -9.70
N ALA A 140 5.81 1.10 -10.29
CA ALA A 140 4.36 1.26 -10.29
C ALA A 140 3.67 0.17 -11.14
N GLU A 141 4.19 -0.12 -12.33
CA GLU A 141 3.69 -1.19 -13.20
C GLU A 141 3.86 -2.57 -12.58
N TYR A 142 5.02 -2.87 -12.01
CA TYR A 142 5.28 -4.13 -11.33
C TYR A 142 4.25 -4.41 -10.24
N ILE A 143 3.95 -3.43 -9.39
CA ILE A 143 2.95 -3.59 -8.34
C ILE A 143 1.55 -3.74 -8.92
N THR A 144 1.20 -2.95 -9.95
CA THR A 144 -0.14 -2.96 -10.52
C THR A 144 -0.40 -4.21 -11.34
N ALA A 145 0.47 -4.55 -12.28
CA ALA A 145 0.25 -5.66 -13.20
C ALA A 145 0.64 -7.01 -12.58
N TYR A 146 1.77 -7.08 -11.91
CA TYR A 146 2.33 -8.35 -11.44
C TYR A 146 1.81 -8.76 -10.07
N VAL A 147 1.96 -7.89 -9.05
CA VAL A 147 1.57 -8.23 -7.67
C VAL A 147 0.06 -8.35 -7.55
N ARG A 148 -0.71 -7.37 -8.05
CA ARG A 148 -2.18 -7.42 -8.05
C ARG A 148 -2.69 -8.61 -8.86
N GLY A 149 -2.14 -8.85 -10.04
CA GLY A 149 -2.50 -9.98 -10.88
C GLY A 149 -2.24 -11.33 -10.20
N ARG A 150 -1.11 -11.50 -9.52
CA ARG A 150 -0.83 -12.72 -8.72
C ARG A 150 -1.80 -12.87 -7.55
N LEU A 151 -2.06 -11.80 -6.81
CA LEU A 151 -3.02 -11.83 -5.69
C LEU A 151 -4.42 -12.17 -6.16
N GLN A 152 -4.88 -11.61 -7.28
CA GLN A 152 -6.18 -11.93 -7.85
C GLN A 152 -6.26 -13.39 -8.29
N ARG A 153 -5.22 -13.92 -8.96
CA ARG A 153 -5.14 -15.34 -9.33
C ARG A 153 -5.15 -16.25 -8.09
N ALA A 154 -4.38 -15.90 -7.06
CA ALA A 154 -4.35 -16.66 -5.81
C ALA A 154 -5.71 -16.63 -5.09
N LYS A 155 -6.37 -15.48 -5.03
CA LYS A 155 -7.73 -15.34 -4.49
C LYS A 155 -8.73 -16.18 -5.28
N ARG A 156 -8.71 -16.09 -6.62
CA ARG A 156 -9.59 -16.87 -7.49
C ARG A 156 -9.39 -18.37 -7.29
N ARG A 157 -8.15 -18.84 -7.22
CA ARG A 157 -7.84 -20.25 -6.92
C ARG A 157 -8.39 -20.66 -5.56
N GLY A 158 -8.13 -19.86 -4.51
CA GLY A 158 -8.69 -20.13 -3.18
C GLY A 158 -10.21 -20.25 -3.17
N LEU A 159 -10.91 -19.37 -3.90
CA LEU A 159 -12.38 -19.46 -4.04
C LEU A 159 -12.83 -20.72 -4.80
N MET A 160 -12.11 -21.12 -5.85
CA MET A 160 -12.39 -22.38 -6.57
C MET A 160 -12.15 -23.61 -5.70
N ASP A 161 -11.22 -23.54 -4.76
CA ASP A 161 -10.95 -24.57 -3.76
C ASP A 161 -11.89 -24.49 -2.54
N GLY A 162 -12.96 -23.68 -2.61
CA GLY A 162 -13.92 -23.48 -1.53
C GLY A 162 -13.36 -22.74 -0.31
N ARG A 163 -12.30 -21.94 -0.49
CA ARG A 163 -11.65 -21.16 0.58
C ARG A 163 -11.98 -19.68 0.48
N TRP A 164 -12.25 -19.09 1.64
CA TRP A 164 -12.45 -17.63 1.71
C TRP A 164 -11.17 -16.87 1.36
N ALA A 165 -11.29 -15.92 0.44
CA ALA A 165 -10.15 -15.20 -0.14
C ALA A 165 -10.13 -13.69 0.19
N GLY A 166 -10.88 -13.27 1.22
CA GLY A 166 -10.84 -11.90 1.73
C GLY A 166 -11.95 -10.93 1.30
N PRO A 167 -12.89 -11.25 0.36
CA PRO A 167 -14.10 -10.42 0.21
C PRO A 167 -14.98 -10.54 1.44
N PRO A 168 -16.03 -9.70 1.58
CA PRO A 168 -17.02 -9.90 2.65
C PRO A 168 -17.52 -11.35 2.63
N MET A 169 -17.66 -11.93 3.82
CA MET A 169 -18.20 -13.29 3.97
C MET A 169 -19.65 -13.31 3.50
N PRO A 170 -20.04 -14.22 2.60
CA PRO A 170 -21.44 -14.33 2.22
C PRO A 170 -22.31 -14.67 3.44
N PRO A 171 -23.51 -14.10 3.57
CA PRO A 171 -24.43 -14.44 4.64
C PRO A 171 -24.68 -15.95 4.69
N GLY A 172 -24.66 -16.53 5.89
CA GLY A 172 -24.85 -17.97 6.09
C GLY A 172 -23.58 -18.81 6.02
N TYR A 173 -22.43 -18.18 5.84
CA TYR A 173 -21.15 -18.88 5.85
C TYR A 173 -20.20 -18.34 6.92
N MET A 174 -19.33 -19.23 7.38
CA MET A 174 -18.17 -18.92 8.23
C MET A 174 -16.92 -19.53 7.61
N ALA A 175 -15.75 -19.12 8.09
CA ALA A 175 -14.47 -19.73 7.72
C ALA A 175 -13.57 -19.86 8.95
N ASP A 176 -12.92 -21.01 9.13
CA ASP A 176 -11.92 -21.17 10.17
C ASP A 176 -10.65 -20.39 9.80
N MET A 177 -10.34 -19.35 10.58
CA MET A 177 -9.20 -18.48 10.34
C MET A 177 -7.92 -18.94 11.04
N ARG A 178 -7.96 -20.02 11.83
CA ARG A 178 -6.80 -20.58 12.50
C ARG A 178 -5.93 -21.31 11.48
N LYS A 179 -4.70 -20.88 11.32
CA LYS A 179 -3.72 -21.52 10.41
C LYS A 179 -3.24 -22.85 10.95
N THR A 180 -3.18 -22.98 12.27
CA THR A 180 -2.71 -24.17 12.99
C THR A 180 -3.77 -24.66 13.96
N LEU A 181 -3.83 -25.95 14.13
CA LEU A 181 -4.63 -26.61 15.16
C LEU A 181 -4.00 -26.42 16.55
N PRO A 182 -4.74 -26.66 17.66
CA PRO A 182 -4.17 -26.65 19.02
C PRO A 182 -2.99 -27.62 19.20
N SER A 183 -2.92 -28.67 18.39
CA SER A 183 -1.79 -29.62 18.34
C SER A 183 -0.52 -29.05 17.68
N GLY A 184 -0.54 -27.83 17.13
CA GLY A 184 0.55 -27.27 16.36
C GLY A 184 0.61 -27.70 14.89
N ALA A 185 -0.22 -28.64 14.47
CA ALA A 185 -0.28 -29.09 13.08
C ALA A 185 -0.99 -28.06 12.17
N PRO A 186 -0.63 -27.99 10.87
CA PRO A 186 -1.35 -27.14 9.92
C PRO A 186 -2.84 -27.50 9.90
N ASN A 187 -3.71 -26.48 9.91
CA ASN A 187 -5.14 -26.68 9.83
C ASN A 187 -5.57 -26.96 8.38
N PRO A 188 -6.03 -28.15 8.01
CA PRO A 188 -6.47 -28.48 6.66
C PRO A 188 -7.72 -27.70 6.22
N ASP A 189 -8.52 -27.25 7.21
CA ASP A 189 -9.76 -26.48 6.98
C ASP A 189 -9.56 -24.97 7.06
N TRP A 190 -8.30 -24.52 7.16
CA TRP A 190 -7.99 -23.10 7.15
C TRP A 190 -8.62 -22.38 5.97
N ARG A 191 -9.47 -21.39 6.28
CA ARG A 191 -10.27 -20.59 5.33
C ARG A 191 -11.30 -21.36 4.51
N LYS A 192 -11.59 -22.63 4.76
CA LYS A 192 -12.71 -23.30 4.09
C LYS A 192 -14.03 -22.70 4.53
N PHE A 193 -14.98 -22.59 3.58
CA PHE A 193 -16.33 -22.18 3.89
C PHE A 193 -17.06 -23.29 4.67
N VAL A 194 -17.65 -22.93 5.77
CA VAL A 194 -18.53 -23.78 6.58
C VAL A 194 -19.90 -23.09 6.66
N ILE A 195 -20.97 -23.85 6.47
CA ILE A 195 -22.33 -23.34 6.61
C ILE A 195 -22.60 -23.06 8.09
N PHE A 196 -23.09 -21.85 8.38
CA PHE A 196 -23.59 -21.47 9.69
C PHE A 196 -25.10 -21.40 9.63
N GLU A 197 -25.77 -22.50 10.02
CA GLU A 197 -27.19 -22.73 9.79
C GLU A 197 -28.12 -21.61 10.28
N PRO A 198 -27.94 -20.99 11.46
CA PRO A 198 -28.82 -19.91 11.90
C PRO A 198 -28.90 -18.74 10.92
N TYR A 199 -27.78 -18.44 10.24
CA TYR A 199 -27.74 -17.39 9.23
C TYR A 199 -28.04 -17.92 7.82
N ALA A 200 -27.70 -19.17 7.55
CA ALA A 200 -27.96 -19.81 6.26
C ALA A 200 -29.46 -19.98 5.97
N GLU A 201 -30.24 -20.29 6.99
CA GLU A 201 -31.70 -20.38 6.87
C GLU A 201 -32.34 -19.04 6.47
N VAL A 202 -31.92 -17.95 7.11
CA VAL A 202 -32.39 -16.61 6.77
C VAL A 202 -31.96 -16.22 5.34
N ALA A 203 -30.71 -16.50 4.95
CA ALA A 203 -30.22 -16.24 3.60
C ALA A 203 -31.01 -17.02 2.53
N ARG A 204 -31.33 -18.31 2.80
CA ARG A 204 -32.18 -19.13 1.91
C ARG A 204 -33.62 -18.59 1.83
N ALA A 205 -34.17 -18.09 2.94
CA ALA A 205 -35.48 -17.46 2.95
C ALA A 205 -35.50 -16.17 2.11
N TYR A 206 -34.44 -15.35 2.16
CA TYR A 206 -34.34 -14.17 1.31
C TYR A 206 -34.33 -14.51 -0.18
N TRP A 207 -33.62 -15.58 -0.58
CA TRP A 207 -33.62 -16.04 -1.96
C TRP A 207 -34.99 -16.57 -2.40
N ARG A 208 -35.73 -17.28 -1.54
CA ARG A 208 -37.11 -17.72 -1.83
C ARG A 208 -38.04 -16.54 -2.03
N LEU A 209 -38.02 -15.55 -1.12
CA LEU A 209 -38.80 -14.33 -1.26
C LEU A 209 -38.45 -13.55 -2.53
N PHE A 210 -37.18 -13.48 -2.89
CA PHE A 210 -36.78 -12.84 -4.13
C PHE A 210 -37.36 -13.51 -5.37
N LEU A 211 -37.42 -14.83 -5.39
CA LEU A 211 -38.05 -15.58 -6.49
C LEU A 211 -39.56 -15.42 -6.48
N GLU A 212 -40.22 -15.45 -5.31
CA GLU A 212 -41.68 -15.22 -5.14
C GLU A 212 -42.08 -13.82 -5.63
N HIS A 213 -41.22 -12.83 -5.45
CA HIS A 213 -41.42 -11.48 -5.99
C HIS A 213 -40.94 -11.31 -7.45
N GLY A 214 -40.80 -12.40 -8.20
CA GLY A 214 -40.43 -12.39 -9.62
C GLY A 214 -39.05 -11.83 -9.90
N GLY A 215 -38.09 -11.95 -8.97
CA GLY A 215 -36.73 -11.43 -9.11
C GLY A 215 -36.60 -9.91 -8.89
N GLN A 216 -37.60 -9.29 -8.30
CA GLN A 216 -37.61 -7.84 -8.05
C GLN A 216 -37.06 -7.51 -6.66
N ILE A 217 -35.95 -6.74 -6.62
CA ILE A 217 -35.26 -6.40 -5.37
C ILE A 217 -36.13 -5.53 -4.44
N ARG A 218 -36.79 -4.49 -4.98
CA ARG A 218 -37.54 -3.53 -4.15
C ARG A 218 -38.72 -4.16 -3.38
N PRO A 219 -39.63 -4.93 -4.00
CA PRO A 219 -40.69 -5.62 -3.28
C PRO A 219 -40.12 -6.60 -2.24
N THR A 220 -39.06 -7.35 -2.59
CA THR A 220 -38.42 -8.28 -1.67
C THR A 220 -37.86 -7.58 -0.44
N LEU A 221 -37.13 -6.48 -0.61
CA LEU A 221 -36.58 -5.73 0.53
C LEU A 221 -37.68 -5.12 1.39
N ARG A 222 -38.81 -4.64 0.81
CA ARG A 222 -39.95 -4.14 1.56
C ARG A 222 -40.57 -5.24 2.41
N HIS A 223 -40.79 -6.41 1.82
CA HIS A 223 -41.35 -7.58 2.54
C HIS A 223 -40.46 -7.98 3.72
N ILE A 224 -39.13 -8.07 3.49
CA ILE A 224 -38.15 -8.38 4.53
C ILE A 224 -38.17 -7.33 5.65
N TRP A 225 -38.28 -6.07 5.31
CA TRP A 225 -38.31 -4.97 6.27
C TRP A 225 -39.55 -5.02 7.16
N GLU A 226 -40.68 -5.34 6.58
CA GLU A 226 -41.99 -5.33 7.27
C GLU A 226 -42.28 -6.64 8.06
N HIS A 227 -41.78 -7.78 7.56
CA HIS A 227 -42.22 -9.11 8.06
C HIS A 227 -41.04 -10.04 8.40
N GLY A 228 -39.79 -9.68 8.09
CA GLY A 228 -38.66 -10.59 8.21
C GLY A 228 -38.57 -11.59 7.04
N PRO A 229 -37.83 -12.69 7.24
CA PRO A 229 -37.06 -13.05 8.45
C PRO A 229 -35.89 -12.13 8.68
N TYR A 230 -35.47 -11.99 9.94
CA TYR A 230 -34.30 -11.18 10.32
C TYR A 230 -33.15 -12.10 10.70
N PHE A 231 -31.92 -11.65 10.47
CA PHE A 231 -30.74 -12.35 10.96
C PHE A 231 -30.72 -12.33 12.49
N PRO A 232 -30.37 -13.45 13.13
CA PRO A 232 -30.19 -13.47 14.57
C PRO A 232 -29.14 -12.45 15.00
N ASP A 233 -29.28 -11.90 16.21
CA ASP A 233 -28.27 -11.06 16.79
C ASP A 233 -26.94 -11.81 16.87
N PRO A 234 -25.79 -11.14 16.59
CA PRO A 234 -24.50 -11.77 16.74
C PRO A 234 -24.34 -12.24 18.18
N VAL A 235 -24.08 -13.52 18.35
CA VAL A 235 -23.77 -14.09 19.67
C VAL A 235 -22.45 -13.49 20.11
N SER A 236 -22.47 -12.71 21.20
CA SER A 236 -21.31 -12.11 21.85
C SER A 236 -20.35 -13.15 22.45
#